data_51ca35850ef3600c09eefd5e978bfca1
#
_entry.id   51ca35850ef3600c09eefd5e978bfca1
#
_cell.length_a   1.000
_cell.length_b   1.000
_cell.length_c   1.000
_cell.angle_alpha   90.00
_cell.angle_beta   90.00
_cell.angle_gamma   90.00
#
_symmetry.space_group_name_H-M   'P 1'
#
loop_
_entity.id
_entity.type
_entity.pdbx_description
1 polymer ?
#
loop_
_entity_poly.entity_id
_entity_poly.type
_entity_poly.pdbx_seq_one_letter_code
_entity_poly.pdbx_strand_id
1 'polypeptide(L)'
;FEIMSTEHSHAAAALAVELAIAGKVGSVMKGSLHSDEILGAVVAGGSGLRTERRISHVYVMDVPAYSKLLVVTDAAINIAPTLDQKRDICQNAVDLMHMLGVATPKVAVLAAVETVNDKMPATLDAAALTVMAARGQIKGALVDGPLAFDIAISLEAARTKGIVSSVAGDADILLVPDLEAGNMLAKQLLYFANADAAALVLGARVPIILTSRSDSLRVRMTSAALAKLVAAKRTAGLGLAIR
;
A
#
# COMPACT_ATOMS: atom_id res chain seq x y z
N PHE A 1 17.34 22.28 11.57
CA PHE A 1 17.31 20.80 11.54
C PHE A 1 18.59 20.28 12.20
N GLU A 2 18.46 19.25 13.00
CA GLU A 2 19.61 18.54 13.58
C GLU A 2 20.22 17.63 12.50
N ILE A 3 21.55 17.67 12.34
CA ILE A 3 22.28 16.82 11.40
C ILE A 3 23.14 15.86 12.22
N MET A 4 22.91 14.55 12.03
CA MET A 4 23.70 13.49 12.65
C MET A 4 24.62 12.88 11.60
N SER A 5 25.93 13.01 11.77
CA SER A 5 26.91 12.44 10.85
C SER A 5 27.00 10.92 11.02
N THR A 6 27.13 10.20 9.93
CA THR A 6 27.33 8.74 9.88
C THR A 6 28.45 8.40 8.88
N GLU A 7 29.12 7.28 9.08
CA GLU A 7 30.26 6.89 8.24
C GLU A 7 29.84 6.44 6.84
N HIS A 8 28.65 5.81 6.72
CA HIS A 8 28.13 5.29 5.46
C HIS A 8 26.61 5.10 5.50
N SER A 9 25.99 4.78 4.35
CA SER A 9 24.54 4.67 4.16
C SER A 9 23.87 3.63 5.09
N HIS A 10 24.49 2.49 5.31
CA HIS A 10 23.96 1.48 6.25
C HIS A 10 23.94 1.99 7.70
N ALA A 11 24.96 2.73 8.14
CA ALA A 11 24.96 3.36 9.46
C ALA A 11 23.87 4.44 9.57
N ALA A 12 23.64 5.20 8.50
CA ALA A 12 22.54 6.16 8.45
C ALA A 12 21.17 5.46 8.56
N ALA A 13 20.97 4.34 7.87
CA ALA A 13 19.74 3.56 7.95
C ALA A 13 19.52 3.00 9.38
N ALA A 14 20.57 2.45 10.00
CA ALA A 14 20.52 1.93 11.36
C ALA A 14 20.17 3.03 12.36
N LEU A 15 20.83 4.19 12.30
CA LEU A 15 20.56 5.33 13.17
C LEU A 15 19.13 5.85 13.02
N ALA A 16 18.60 5.93 11.78
CA ALA A 16 17.22 6.34 11.55
C ALA A 16 16.22 5.37 12.22
N VAL A 17 16.49 4.07 12.15
CA VAL A 17 15.69 3.03 12.82
C VAL A 17 15.77 3.18 14.34
N GLU A 18 16.96 3.38 14.92
CA GLU A 18 17.14 3.61 16.37
C GLU A 18 16.36 4.83 16.85
N LEU A 19 16.41 5.94 16.13
CA LEU A 19 15.65 7.15 16.46
C LEU A 19 14.12 6.91 16.43
N ALA A 20 13.65 6.11 15.49
CA ALA A 20 12.24 5.75 15.40
C ALA A 20 11.81 4.83 16.56
N ILE A 21 12.64 3.85 16.93
CA ILE A 21 12.40 2.97 18.09
C ILE A 21 12.36 3.77 19.38
N ALA A 22 13.30 4.71 19.55
CA ALA A 22 13.36 5.60 20.72
C ALA A 22 12.21 6.61 20.77
N GLY A 23 11.30 6.62 19.80
CA GLY A 23 10.17 7.57 19.71
C GLY A 23 10.59 9.03 19.46
N LYS A 24 11.84 9.25 19.04
CA LYS A 24 12.35 10.60 18.73
C LYS A 24 11.84 11.12 17.39
N VAL A 25 11.43 10.21 16.49
CA VAL A 25 10.85 10.53 15.20
C VAL A 25 9.59 9.70 14.96
N GLY A 26 8.56 10.30 14.36
CA GLY A 26 7.27 9.65 14.06
C GLY A 26 7.21 8.97 12.69
N SER A 27 8.20 9.19 11.84
CA SER A 27 8.33 8.58 10.50
C SER A 27 9.79 8.60 10.06
N VAL A 28 10.12 7.74 9.10
CA VAL A 28 11.45 7.69 8.48
C VAL A 28 11.28 7.96 6.99
N MET A 29 12.17 8.79 6.41
CA MET A 29 12.17 9.08 4.98
C MET A 29 13.49 8.66 4.35
N LYS A 30 13.40 7.90 3.26
CA LYS A 30 14.55 7.54 2.46
C LYS A 30 15.07 8.75 1.67
N GLY A 31 16.35 9.05 1.81
CA GLY A 31 17.08 9.99 0.97
C GLY A 31 17.68 9.32 -0.27
N SER A 32 18.97 9.55 -0.51
CA SER A 32 19.68 9.03 -1.68
C SER A 32 20.14 7.57 -1.55
N LEU A 33 20.07 6.95 -0.36
CA LEU A 33 20.44 5.55 -0.16
C LEU A 33 19.50 4.59 -0.91
N HIS A 34 19.92 3.35 -1.12
CA HIS A 34 19.11 2.33 -1.77
C HIS A 34 17.93 1.90 -0.87
N SER A 35 16.82 1.46 -1.51
CA SER A 35 15.62 1.06 -0.77
C SER A 35 15.82 -0.19 0.07
N ASP A 36 16.64 -1.12 -0.40
CA ASP A 36 17.02 -2.34 0.32
C ASP A 36 17.83 -2.06 1.58
N GLU A 37 18.65 -1.00 1.62
CA GLU A 37 19.42 -0.62 2.81
C GLU A 37 18.49 -0.18 3.95
N ILE A 38 17.55 0.74 3.69
CA ILE A 38 16.62 1.20 4.73
C ILE A 38 15.60 0.13 5.11
N LEU A 39 15.06 -0.61 4.13
CA LEU A 39 14.12 -1.69 4.41
C LEU A 39 14.81 -2.84 5.14
N GLY A 40 16.05 -3.17 4.78
CA GLY A 40 16.86 -4.16 5.49
C GLY A 40 17.06 -3.80 6.95
N ALA A 41 17.38 -2.54 7.26
CA ALA A 41 17.49 -2.06 8.63
C ALA A 41 16.15 -2.13 9.39
N VAL A 42 15.03 -1.79 8.75
CA VAL A 42 13.69 -1.86 9.36
C VAL A 42 13.27 -3.30 9.67
N VAL A 43 13.55 -4.27 8.77
CA VAL A 43 13.12 -5.66 8.94
C VAL A 43 14.15 -6.54 9.65
N ALA A 44 15.34 -6.02 9.97
CA ALA A 44 16.38 -6.76 10.67
C ALA A 44 15.84 -7.39 11.97
N GLY A 45 16.28 -8.62 12.26
CA GLY A 45 15.92 -9.30 13.50
C GLY A 45 16.34 -8.45 14.70
N GLY A 46 15.41 -8.09 15.58
CA GLY A 46 15.68 -7.22 16.73
C GLY A 46 15.60 -5.72 16.44
N SER A 47 15.29 -5.27 15.22
CA SER A 47 15.16 -3.83 14.89
C SER A 47 14.10 -3.11 15.74
N GLY A 48 13.11 -3.84 16.30
CA GLY A 48 12.01 -3.27 17.07
C GLY A 48 10.95 -2.50 16.27
N LEU A 49 11.15 -2.29 14.96
CA LEU A 49 10.16 -1.64 14.08
C LEU A 49 9.21 -2.63 13.39
N ARG A 50 9.56 -3.91 13.35
CA ARG A 50 8.67 -4.94 12.81
C ARG A 50 7.41 -5.09 13.65
N THR A 51 6.31 -5.37 12.97
CA THR A 51 5.06 -5.86 13.56
C THR A 51 4.84 -7.32 13.12
N GLU A 52 3.71 -7.90 13.50
CA GLU A 52 3.30 -9.23 13.00
C GLU A 52 2.90 -9.19 11.52
N ARG A 53 2.60 -8.00 10.98
CA ARG A 53 2.15 -7.84 9.59
C ARG A 53 3.30 -7.76 8.61
N ARG A 54 3.04 -8.22 7.40
CA ARG A 54 3.93 -8.03 6.26
C ARG A 54 4.08 -6.54 5.95
N ILE A 55 5.31 -6.08 5.75
CA ILE A 55 5.58 -4.73 5.22
C ILE A 55 5.11 -4.65 3.78
N SER A 56 4.41 -3.59 3.42
CA SER A 56 3.88 -3.36 2.08
C SER A 56 3.97 -1.90 1.66
N HIS A 57 4.05 -1.68 0.36
CA HIS A 57 4.07 -0.34 -0.23
C HIS A 57 2.69 0.04 -0.74
N VAL A 58 2.29 1.28 -0.51
CA VAL A 58 1.07 1.86 -1.08
C VAL A 58 1.38 3.14 -1.83
N TYR A 59 0.75 3.31 -2.99
CA TYR A 59 0.53 4.60 -3.62
C TYR A 59 -0.89 5.05 -3.35
N VAL A 60 -1.07 6.24 -2.79
CA VAL A 60 -2.35 6.95 -2.73
C VAL A 60 -2.32 7.97 -3.87
N MET A 61 -3.21 7.81 -4.83
CA MET A 61 -3.20 8.54 -6.08
C MET A 61 -4.46 9.39 -6.23
N ASP A 62 -4.28 10.60 -6.73
CA ASP A 62 -5.33 11.46 -7.25
C ASP A 62 -5.23 11.42 -8.77
N VAL A 63 -6.13 10.66 -9.39
CA VAL A 63 -6.17 10.44 -10.84
C VAL A 63 -7.25 11.34 -11.42
N PRO A 64 -6.94 12.32 -12.30
CA PRO A 64 -7.92 13.28 -12.83
C PRO A 64 -9.16 12.65 -13.49
N ALA A 65 -9.02 11.46 -14.05
CA ALA A 65 -10.11 10.71 -14.67
C ALA A 65 -10.92 9.84 -13.69
N TYR A 66 -10.59 9.85 -12.39
CA TYR A 66 -11.28 9.05 -11.37
C TYR A 66 -11.77 9.94 -10.24
N SER A 67 -13.01 9.73 -9.79
CA SER A 67 -13.73 10.70 -8.93
C SER A 67 -13.30 10.72 -7.46
N LYS A 68 -12.39 9.83 -7.05
CA LYS A 68 -11.93 9.69 -5.67
C LYS A 68 -10.48 9.22 -5.61
N LEU A 69 -9.87 9.28 -4.42
CA LEU A 69 -8.52 8.74 -4.23
C LEU A 69 -8.49 7.24 -4.55
N LEU A 70 -7.44 6.82 -5.23
CA LEU A 70 -7.22 5.44 -5.63
C LEU A 70 -5.92 4.93 -5.01
N VAL A 71 -5.99 3.85 -4.25
CA VAL A 71 -4.80 3.20 -3.67
C VAL A 71 -4.35 2.05 -4.56
N VAL A 72 -3.06 2.00 -4.90
CA VAL A 72 -2.43 0.85 -5.59
C VAL A 72 -1.44 0.19 -4.64
N THR A 73 -1.55 -1.12 -4.41
CA THR A 73 -0.73 -1.91 -3.50
C THR A 73 -0.59 -3.38 -3.94
N ASP A 74 0.55 -4.07 -3.75
CA ASP A 74 1.89 -3.59 -3.44
C ASP A 74 2.61 -3.24 -4.74
N ALA A 75 3.24 -2.07 -4.78
CA ALA A 75 3.85 -1.59 -6.02
C ALA A 75 5.38 -1.46 -5.94
N ALA A 76 6.04 -1.88 -4.83
CA ALA A 76 7.47 -1.64 -4.65
C ALA A 76 8.23 -2.60 -3.72
N ILE A 77 7.59 -3.49 -2.97
CA ILE A 77 8.26 -4.31 -1.95
C ILE A 77 8.14 -5.81 -2.19
N ASN A 78 6.92 -6.32 -2.32
CA ASN A 78 6.66 -7.75 -2.38
C ASN A 78 6.63 -8.24 -3.83
N ILE A 79 7.69 -8.93 -4.26
CA ILE A 79 7.85 -9.36 -5.66
C ILE A 79 6.71 -10.28 -6.08
N ALA A 80 6.54 -11.40 -5.40
CA ALA A 80 5.47 -12.38 -5.65
C ALA A 80 4.88 -12.80 -4.31
N PRO A 81 3.97 -11.98 -3.73
CA PRO A 81 3.44 -12.24 -2.40
C PRO A 81 2.55 -13.48 -2.37
N THR A 82 2.71 -14.30 -1.33
CA THR A 82 1.82 -15.42 -1.04
C THR A 82 0.43 -14.91 -0.62
N LEU A 83 -0.57 -15.80 -0.58
CA LEU A 83 -1.92 -15.47 -0.16
C LEU A 83 -1.95 -14.79 1.23
N ASP A 84 -1.23 -15.33 2.22
CA ASP A 84 -1.15 -14.73 3.56
C ASP A 84 -0.50 -13.34 3.53
N GLN A 85 0.53 -13.16 2.71
CA GLN A 85 1.16 -11.85 2.53
C GLN A 85 0.20 -10.87 1.84
N LYS A 86 -0.58 -11.30 0.84
CA LYS A 86 -1.62 -10.48 0.19
C LYS A 86 -2.73 -10.09 1.17
N ARG A 87 -3.12 -10.96 2.10
CA ARG A 87 -4.05 -10.60 3.18
C ARG A 87 -3.51 -9.43 4.02
N ASP A 88 -2.26 -9.50 4.43
CA ASP A 88 -1.63 -8.44 5.24
C ASP A 88 -1.46 -7.14 4.45
N ILE A 89 -1.05 -7.23 3.17
CA ILE A 89 -0.95 -6.09 2.24
C ILE A 89 -2.32 -5.41 2.10
N CYS A 90 -3.37 -6.20 1.88
CA CYS A 90 -4.74 -5.72 1.80
C CYS A 90 -5.15 -4.98 3.09
N GLN A 91 -4.95 -5.60 4.25
CA GLN A 91 -5.33 -5.01 5.53
C GLN A 91 -4.55 -3.71 5.82
N ASN A 92 -3.26 -3.63 5.46
CA ASN A 92 -2.48 -2.39 5.60
C ASN A 92 -3.11 -1.24 4.80
N ALA A 93 -3.55 -1.51 3.57
CA ALA A 93 -4.19 -0.52 2.72
C ALA A 93 -5.59 -0.12 3.24
N VAL A 94 -6.37 -1.08 3.73
CA VAL A 94 -7.67 -0.83 4.37
C VAL A 94 -7.51 0.07 5.59
N ASP A 95 -6.55 -0.24 6.46
CA ASP A 95 -6.28 0.56 7.65
C ASP A 95 -5.85 2.00 7.30
N LEU A 96 -5.06 2.17 6.23
CA LEU A 96 -4.71 3.50 5.72
C LEU A 96 -5.97 4.26 5.27
N MET A 97 -6.87 3.62 4.52
CA MET A 97 -8.10 4.27 4.05
C MET A 97 -9.01 4.68 5.22
N HIS A 98 -9.07 3.90 6.30
CA HIS A 98 -9.75 4.31 7.52
C HIS A 98 -9.11 5.56 8.14
N MET A 99 -7.78 5.65 8.18
CA MET A 99 -7.08 6.85 8.64
C MET A 99 -7.35 8.07 7.74
N LEU A 100 -7.62 7.86 6.45
CA LEU A 100 -8.02 8.90 5.51
C LEU A 100 -9.53 9.25 5.61
N GLY A 101 -10.30 8.57 6.46
CA GLY A 101 -11.71 8.87 6.72
C GLY A 101 -12.71 8.05 5.90
N VAL A 102 -12.26 7.07 5.14
CA VAL A 102 -13.14 6.14 4.41
C VAL A 102 -13.58 5.02 5.34
N ALA A 103 -14.85 5.02 5.73
CA ALA A 103 -15.37 4.10 6.74
C ALA A 103 -15.40 2.62 6.27
N THR A 104 -15.68 2.40 5.00
CA THR A 104 -15.78 1.05 4.41
C THR A 104 -15.15 1.06 3.02
N PRO A 105 -13.80 1.01 2.93
CA PRO A 105 -13.12 1.03 1.65
C PRO A 105 -13.44 -0.21 0.82
N LYS A 106 -13.49 -0.04 -0.50
CA LYS A 106 -13.77 -1.05 -1.50
C LYS A 106 -12.47 -1.53 -2.11
N VAL A 107 -12.14 -2.79 -1.93
CA VAL A 107 -10.91 -3.42 -2.43
C VAL A 107 -11.22 -4.29 -3.64
N ALA A 108 -10.71 -3.90 -4.80
CA ALA A 108 -10.69 -4.74 -5.99
C ALA A 108 -9.40 -5.57 -6.00
N VAL A 109 -9.53 -6.90 -5.93
CA VAL A 109 -8.38 -7.79 -6.08
C VAL A 109 -8.20 -8.08 -7.56
N LEU A 110 -7.13 -7.51 -8.12
CA LEU A 110 -6.92 -7.49 -9.56
C LEU A 110 -6.38 -8.82 -10.10
N ALA A 111 -6.92 -9.19 -11.24
CA ALA A 111 -6.40 -10.22 -12.14
C ALA A 111 -6.64 -9.79 -13.60
N ALA A 112 -6.13 -10.56 -14.55
CA ALA A 112 -6.36 -10.25 -15.97
C ALA A 112 -7.79 -10.55 -16.43
N VAL A 113 -8.53 -11.38 -15.68
CA VAL A 113 -9.90 -11.83 -15.97
C VAL A 113 -10.74 -11.87 -14.71
N GLU A 114 -12.05 -11.86 -14.87
CA GLU A 114 -13.03 -11.87 -13.79
C GLU A 114 -13.51 -13.29 -13.38
N THR A 115 -13.02 -14.32 -14.05
CA THR A 115 -13.37 -15.70 -13.75
C THR A 115 -12.21 -16.42 -13.07
N VAL A 116 -12.54 -17.32 -12.13
CA VAL A 116 -11.53 -18.15 -11.47
C VAL A 116 -10.97 -19.16 -12.47
N ASN A 117 -9.64 -19.18 -12.61
CA ASN A 117 -8.93 -20.05 -13.55
C ASN A 117 -7.69 -20.65 -12.84
N ASP A 118 -7.62 -21.97 -12.79
CA ASP A 118 -6.54 -22.72 -12.15
C ASP A 118 -5.15 -22.48 -12.76
N LYS A 119 -5.10 -22.07 -14.03
CA LYS A 119 -3.87 -21.71 -14.74
C LYS A 119 -3.41 -20.26 -14.48
N MET A 120 -4.23 -19.49 -13.76
CA MET A 120 -3.94 -18.11 -13.43
C MET A 120 -4.02 -17.90 -11.91
N PRO A 121 -2.91 -18.12 -11.16
CA PRO A 121 -2.90 -18.09 -9.70
C PRO A 121 -3.48 -16.81 -9.10
N ALA A 122 -3.34 -15.66 -9.78
CA ALA A 122 -3.92 -14.40 -9.31
C ALA A 122 -5.44 -14.46 -9.11
N THR A 123 -6.15 -15.26 -9.91
CA THR A 123 -7.61 -15.42 -9.78
C THR A 123 -7.98 -16.30 -8.58
N LEU A 124 -7.15 -17.29 -8.25
CA LEU A 124 -7.32 -18.14 -7.07
C LEU A 124 -7.10 -17.34 -5.79
N ASP A 125 -6.03 -16.55 -5.74
CA ASP A 125 -5.75 -15.66 -4.60
C ASP A 125 -6.87 -14.63 -4.42
N ALA A 126 -7.38 -14.06 -5.51
CA ALA A 126 -8.47 -13.08 -5.45
C ALA A 126 -9.76 -13.68 -4.86
N ALA A 127 -10.15 -14.86 -5.33
CA ALA A 127 -11.30 -15.58 -4.77
C ALA A 127 -11.09 -15.93 -3.29
N ALA A 128 -9.89 -16.38 -2.91
CA ALA A 128 -9.56 -16.68 -1.52
C ALA A 128 -9.62 -15.42 -0.65
N LEU A 129 -9.09 -14.28 -1.08
CA LEU A 129 -9.13 -13.01 -0.33
C LEU A 129 -10.56 -12.48 -0.16
N THR A 130 -11.42 -12.64 -1.17
CA THR A 130 -12.85 -12.34 -1.07
C THR A 130 -13.52 -13.16 0.04
N VAL A 131 -13.24 -14.47 0.07
CA VAL A 131 -13.75 -15.35 1.14
C VAL A 131 -13.15 -14.99 2.51
N MET A 132 -11.85 -14.66 2.57
CA MET A 132 -11.19 -14.20 3.80
C MET A 132 -11.85 -12.95 4.38
N ALA A 133 -12.24 -11.99 3.54
CA ALA A 133 -12.98 -10.81 3.98
C ALA A 133 -14.37 -11.16 4.51
N ALA A 134 -15.12 -12.00 3.80
CA ALA A 134 -16.43 -12.47 4.24
C ALA A 134 -16.37 -13.25 5.57
N ARG A 135 -15.22 -13.85 5.91
CA ARG A 135 -14.97 -14.60 7.17
C ARG A 135 -14.27 -13.75 8.25
N GLY A 136 -14.05 -12.45 8.01
CA GLY A 136 -13.44 -11.54 8.98
C GLY A 136 -11.91 -11.68 9.16
N GLN A 137 -11.22 -12.37 8.25
CA GLN A 137 -9.76 -12.44 8.22
C GLN A 137 -9.16 -11.14 7.63
N ILE A 138 -9.91 -10.43 6.78
CA ILE A 138 -9.71 -9.03 6.39
C ILE A 138 -10.89 -8.25 6.96
N LYS A 139 -10.63 -7.16 7.66
CA LYS A 139 -11.66 -6.44 8.43
C LYS A 139 -11.85 -5.03 7.93
N GLY A 140 -13.10 -4.53 8.01
CA GLY A 140 -13.42 -3.13 7.80
C GLY A 140 -13.45 -2.69 6.33
N ALA A 141 -13.59 -3.61 5.39
CA ALA A 141 -13.65 -3.33 3.96
C ALA A 141 -14.62 -4.26 3.24
N LEU A 142 -15.07 -3.84 2.06
CA LEU A 142 -15.66 -4.73 1.06
C LEU A 142 -14.53 -5.17 0.12
N VAL A 143 -14.37 -6.48 -0.04
CA VAL A 143 -13.31 -7.06 -0.88
C VAL A 143 -13.96 -7.96 -1.92
N ASP A 144 -13.63 -7.76 -3.18
CA ASP A 144 -14.11 -8.59 -4.27
C ASP A 144 -13.04 -8.82 -5.32
N GLY A 145 -13.10 -9.96 -5.96
CA GLY A 145 -12.20 -10.41 -7.03
C GLY A 145 -12.36 -11.90 -7.35
N PRO A 146 -11.80 -12.32 -8.50
CA PRO A 146 -10.94 -11.54 -9.39
C PRO A 146 -11.69 -10.48 -10.20
N LEU A 147 -11.09 -9.30 -10.35
CA LEU A 147 -11.60 -8.23 -11.19
C LEU A 147 -10.52 -7.77 -12.16
N ALA A 148 -10.86 -7.63 -13.43
CA ALA A 148 -10.01 -6.96 -14.41
C ALA A 148 -9.97 -5.45 -14.11
N PHE A 149 -8.92 -4.76 -14.53
CA PHE A 149 -8.72 -3.35 -14.20
C PHE A 149 -9.89 -2.45 -14.63
N ASP A 150 -10.38 -2.64 -15.86
CA ASP A 150 -11.52 -1.90 -16.40
C ASP A 150 -12.79 -2.08 -15.55
N ILE A 151 -13.04 -3.32 -15.12
CA ILE A 151 -14.20 -3.64 -14.26
C ILE A 151 -14.03 -3.02 -12.85
N ALA A 152 -12.82 -2.99 -12.32
CA ALA A 152 -12.57 -2.42 -11.00
C ALA A 152 -12.88 -0.91 -10.92
N ILE A 153 -12.64 -0.16 -12.01
CA ILE A 153 -12.74 1.30 -12.04
C ILE A 153 -13.89 1.87 -12.87
N SER A 154 -14.55 1.06 -13.71
CA SER A 154 -15.64 1.48 -14.59
C SER A 154 -16.91 0.68 -14.35
N LEU A 155 -17.95 1.36 -13.85
CA LEU A 155 -19.26 0.77 -13.66
C LEU A 155 -19.90 0.35 -14.99
N GLU A 156 -19.61 1.07 -16.07
CA GLU A 156 -20.07 0.72 -17.41
C GLU A 156 -19.44 -0.60 -17.89
N ALA A 157 -18.13 -0.75 -17.69
CA ALA A 157 -17.43 -2.00 -18.03
C ALA A 157 -17.98 -3.18 -17.21
N ALA A 158 -18.20 -2.99 -15.90
CA ALA A 158 -18.79 -4.01 -15.04
C ALA A 158 -20.19 -4.43 -15.51
N ARG A 159 -21.05 -3.47 -15.87
CA ARG A 159 -22.41 -3.74 -16.40
C ARG A 159 -22.36 -4.47 -17.74
N THR A 160 -21.50 -4.03 -18.66
CA THR A 160 -21.36 -4.65 -19.98
C THR A 160 -20.94 -6.12 -19.87
N LYS A 161 -20.07 -6.44 -18.92
CA LYS A 161 -19.62 -7.81 -18.66
C LYS A 161 -20.54 -8.59 -17.70
N GLY A 162 -21.65 -8.00 -17.24
CA GLY A 162 -22.62 -8.65 -16.38
C GLY A 162 -22.11 -8.94 -14.96
N ILE A 163 -21.10 -8.20 -14.48
CA ILE A 163 -20.52 -8.40 -13.15
C ILE A 163 -21.37 -7.67 -12.09
N VAL A 164 -21.90 -8.46 -11.15
CA VAL A 164 -22.65 -7.95 -10.00
C VAL A 164 -21.71 -7.96 -8.79
N SER A 165 -21.30 -6.78 -8.35
CA SER A 165 -20.34 -6.61 -7.27
C SER A 165 -20.59 -5.29 -6.53
N SER A 166 -20.34 -5.27 -5.22
CA SER A 166 -20.36 -4.05 -4.42
C SER A 166 -19.09 -3.19 -4.56
N VAL A 167 -18.08 -3.72 -5.26
CA VAL A 167 -16.76 -3.13 -5.45
C VAL A 167 -16.54 -2.67 -6.89
N ALA A 168 -17.01 -3.46 -7.86
CA ALA A 168 -16.78 -3.21 -9.28
C ALA A 168 -17.30 -1.82 -9.71
N GLY A 169 -16.46 -1.10 -10.45
CA GLY A 169 -16.73 0.25 -10.95
C GLY A 169 -16.54 1.37 -9.91
N ASP A 170 -16.18 1.02 -8.66
CA ASP A 170 -16.08 1.99 -7.57
C ASP A 170 -15.02 1.60 -6.53
N ALA A 171 -13.90 1.05 -6.97
CA ALA A 171 -12.81 0.63 -6.09
C ALA A 171 -12.10 1.82 -5.43
N ASP A 172 -11.77 1.72 -4.15
CA ASP A 172 -10.86 2.62 -3.43
C ASP A 172 -9.43 2.07 -3.42
N ILE A 173 -9.29 0.75 -3.45
CA ILE A 173 -8.01 0.05 -3.37
C ILE A 173 -7.93 -0.97 -4.50
N LEU A 174 -6.84 -0.92 -5.24
CA LEU A 174 -6.45 -1.92 -6.23
C LEU A 174 -5.34 -2.78 -5.62
N LEU A 175 -5.68 -4.00 -5.23
CA LEU A 175 -4.71 -4.99 -4.78
C LEU A 175 -4.22 -5.77 -6.00
N VAL A 176 -2.97 -5.54 -6.38
CA VAL A 176 -2.37 -6.13 -7.57
C VAL A 176 -1.83 -7.55 -7.30
N PRO A 177 -1.69 -8.40 -8.33
CA PRO A 177 -1.23 -9.77 -8.16
C PRO A 177 0.24 -9.88 -7.70
N ASP A 178 1.10 -8.99 -8.18
CA ASP A 178 2.53 -8.99 -7.94
C ASP A 178 3.13 -7.58 -8.09
N LEU A 179 4.42 -7.45 -7.79
CA LEU A 179 5.13 -6.19 -7.83
C LEU A 179 5.22 -5.61 -9.24
N GLU A 180 5.41 -6.44 -10.25
CA GLU A 180 5.57 -5.97 -11.63
C GLU A 180 4.28 -5.31 -12.12
N ALA A 181 3.13 -5.97 -11.92
CA ALA A 181 1.82 -5.41 -12.25
C ALA A 181 1.57 -4.09 -11.49
N GLY A 182 1.85 -4.06 -10.18
CA GLY A 182 1.66 -2.87 -9.35
C GLY A 182 2.56 -1.70 -9.73
N ASN A 183 3.84 -1.97 -9.97
CA ASN A 183 4.81 -0.95 -10.35
C ASN A 183 4.50 -0.36 -11.73
N MET A 184 4.18 -1.21 -12.70
CA MET A 184 3.80 -0.76 -14.05
C MET A 184 2.52 0.05 -14.02
N LEU A 185 1.48 -0.41 -13.33
CA LEU A 185 0.20 0.30 -13.19
C LEU A 185 0.41 1.68 -12.53
N ALA A 186 1.12 1.74 -11.41
CA ALA A 186 1.37 3.01 -10.72
C ALA A 186 2.13 4.00 -11.61
N LYS A 187 3.14 3.53 -12.35
CA LYS A 187 3.87 4.39 -13.29
C LYS A 187 3.03 4.83 -14.47
N GLN A 188 2.16 3.98 -15.01
CA GLN A 188 1.22 4.37 -16.07
C GLN A 188 0.27 5.48 -15.59
N LEU A 189 -0.27 5.36 -14.37
CA LEU A 189 -1.13 6.41 -13.81
C LEU A 189 -0.37 7.72 -13.62
N LEU A 190 0.87 7.68 -13.12
CA LEU A 190 1.70 8.86 -12.93
C LEU A 190 2.07 9.55 -14.24
N TYR A 191 2.52 8.80 -15.24
CA TYR A 191 3.12 9.36 -16.46
C TYR A 191 2.12 9.56 -17.59
N PHE A 192 1.07 8.74 -17.70
CA PHE A 192 0.08 8.85 -18.78
C PHE A 192 -1.24 9.46 -18.31
N ALA A 193 -1.66 9.18 -17.07
CA ALA A 193 -2.92 9.71 -16.55
C ALA A 193 -2.73 11.01 -15.73
N ASN A 194 -1.52 11.57 -15.66
CA ASN A 194 -1.19 12.78 -14.90
C ASN A 194 -1.64 12.71 -13.43
N ALA A 195 -1.58 11.55 -12.82
CA ALA A 195 -1.95 11.38 -11.43
C ALA A 195 -0.94 12.08 -10.51
N ASP A 196 -1.43 12.76 -9.47
CA ASP A 196 -0.64 13.08 -8.30
C ASP A 196 -0.59 11.86 -7.36
N ALA A 197 0.50 11.73 -6.60
CA ALA A 197 0.63 10.60 -5.69
C ALA A 197 1.30 10.96 -4.37
N ALA A 198 1.00 10.14 -3.36
CA ALA A 198 1.78 10.00 -2.13
C ALA A 198 2.13 8.54 -1.94
N ALA A 199 3.34 8.23 -1.48
CA ALA A 199 3.84 6.88 -1.34
C ALA A 199 4.32 6.59 0.09
N LEU A 200 3.86 5.48 0.66
CA LEU A 200 4.27 5.03 1.99
C LEU A 200 4.55 3.53 2.02
N VAL A 201 5.41 3.15 2.94
CA VAL A 201 5.54 1.77 3.41
C VAL A 201 4.81 1.64 4.75
N LEU A 202 3.96 0.64 4.82
CA LEU A 202 3.10 0.30 5.95
C LEU A 202 3.50 -1.07 6.51
N GLY A 203 2.91 -1.46 7.65
CA GLY A 203 3.22 -2.74 8.32
C GLY A 203 4.39 -2.65 9.30
N ALA A 204 5.09 -1.53 9.39
CA ALA A 204 6.05 -1.22 10.46
C ALA A 204 5.40 -0.33 11.54
N ARG A 205 6.04 -0.22 12.71
CA ARG A 205 5.55 0.62 13.83
C ARG A 205 5.43 2.10 13.47
N VAL A 206 6.30 2.60 12.59
CA VAL A 206 6.21 3.95 12.04
C VAL A 206 6.04 3.89 10.53
N PRO A 207 5.35 4.85 9.88
CA PRO A 207 5.29 4.93 8.43
C PRO A 207 6.69 5.26 7.87
N ILE A 208 7.02 4.64 6.73
CA ILE A 208 8.29 4.89 6.04
C ILE A 208 7.96 5.51 4.70
N ILE A 209 8.58 6.65 4.41
CA ILE A 209 8.42 7.35 3.15
C ILE A 209 9.46 6.82 2.17
N LEU A 210 8.99 6.06 1.19
CA LEU A 210 9.82 5.42 0.18
C LEU A 210 9.44 5.98 -1.20
N THR A 211 10.07 7.10 -1.57
CA THR A 211 9.86 7.74 -2.87
C THR A 211 10.96 7.34 -3.85
N SER A 212 10.65 7.37 -5.15
CA SER A 212 11.63 7.19 -6.21
C SER A 212 12.57 8.41 -6.30
N ARG A 213 13.79 8.19 -6.78
CA ARG A 213 14.72 9.29 -7.11
C ARG A 213 14.19 10.19 -8.23
N SER A 214 13.34 9.65 -9.10
CA SER A 214 12.68 10.37 -10.19
C SER A 214 11.39 11.08 -9.78
N ASP A 215 10.91 10.88 -8.53
CA ASP A 215 9.66 11.51 -8.08
C ASP A 215 9.82 13.03 -7.92
N SER A 216 8.76 13.75 -8.28
CA SER A 216 8.71 15.21 -8.16
C SER A 216 8.78 15.67 -6.70
N LEU A 217 9.11 16.94 -6.49
CA LEU A 217 9.04 17.55 -5.16
C LEU A 217 7.62 17.41 -4.56
N ARG A 218 6.58 17.55 -5.39
CA ARG A 218 5.18 17.41 -4.96
C ARG A 218 4.91 16.03 -4.38
N VAL A 219 5.29 14.95 -5.07
CA VAL A 219 5.14 13.56 -4.57
C VAL A 219 5.87 13.37 -3.23
N ARG A 220 7.08 13.91 -3.09
CA ARG A 220 7.85 13.81 -1.85
C ARG A 220 7.17 14.55 -0.70
N MET A 221 6.66 15.76 -0.95
CA MET A 221 5.97 16.55 0.07
C MET A 221 4.62 15.95 0.46
N THR A 222 3.83 15.48 -0.50
CA THR A 222 2.55 14.81 -0.21
C THR A 222 2.76 13.50 0.56
N SER A 223 3.81 12.74 0.23
CA SER A 223 4.20 11.54 0.98
C SER A 223 4.59 11.87 2.43
N ALA A 224 5.35 12.95 2.65
CA ALA A 224 5.71 13.41 3.99
C ALA A 224 4.48 13.87 4.78
N ALA A 225 3.56 14.60 4.15
CA ALA A 225 2.30 15.01 4.77
C ALA A 225 1.42 13.81 5.14
N LEU A 226 1.31 12.82 4.26
CA LEU A 226 0.58 11.58 4.52
C LEU A 226 1.21 10.80 5.68
N ALA A 227 2.55 10.68 5.72
CA ALA A 227 3.25 10.03 6.83
C ALA A 227 2.99 10.71 8.17
N LYS A 228 3.01 12.05 8.20
CA LYS A 228 2.69 12.84 9.39
C LYS A 228 1.25 12.58 9.87
N LEU A 229 0.28 12.51 8.95
CA LEU A 229 -1.10 12.20 9.26
C LEU A 229 -1.23 10.79 9.86
N VAL A 230 -0.61 9.79 9.24
CA VAL A 230 -0.60 8.40 9.71
C VAL A 230 0.04 8.31 11.10
N ALA A 231 1.18 8.95 11.32
CA ALA A 231 1.85 8.96 12.62
C ALA A 231 0.96 9.60 13.71
N ALA A 232 0.33 10.74 13.43
CA ALA A 232 -0.56 11.42 14.37
C ALA A 232 -1.79 10.57 14.72
N LYS A 233 -2.42 9.92 13.73
CA LYS A 233 -3.57 9.04 13.96
C LYS A 233 -3.21 7.81 14.80
N ARG A 234 -2.03 7.23 14.59
CA ARG A 234 -1.52 6.11 15.40
C ARG A 234 -1.30 6.51 16.86
N THR A 235 -0.71 7.68 17.10
CA THR A 235 -0.49 8.21 18.46
C THR A 235 -1.81 8.48 19.18
N ALA A 236 -2.85 8.89 18.47
CA ALA A 236 -4.19 9.12 19.01
C ALA A 236 -5.01 7.82 19.23
N GLY A 237 -4.44 6.64 18.97
CA GLY A 237 -5.14 5.35 19.09
C GLY A 237 -6.22 5.11 18.02
N LEU A 238 -6.26 5.95 17.01
CA LEU A 238 -7.19 5.86 15.89
C LEU A 238 -6.53 5.09 14.73
N GLY A 239 -6.69 3.78 14.75
CA GLY A 239 -6.20 2.90 13.69
C GLY A 239 -4.99 2.06 14.10
N LEU A 240 -5.08 0.76 13.85
CA LEU A 240 -4.16 -0.33 14.11
C LEU A 240 -4.02 -0.71 15.59
N ALA A 241 -4.71 -1.78 15.99
CA ALA A 241 -4.21 -2.63 17.06
C ALA A 241 -2.87 -3.24 16.57
N ILE A 242 -1.78 -2.47 16.68
CA ILE A 242 -0.42 -3.00 16.60
C ILE A 242 -0.17 -3.61 17.97
N ARG A 243 -0.44 -4.89 18.12
CA ARG A 243 0.08 -5.71 19.22
C ARG A 243 1.39 -6.32 18.81
#